data_29d61b580af6148767998e74c1b48c93
#
_entry.id   29d61b580af6148767998e74c1b48c93
#
_cell.length_a   1.000
_cell.length_b   1.000
_cell.length_c   1.000
_cell.angle_alpha   90.00
_cell.angle_beta   90.00
_cell.angle_gamma   90.00
#
_symmetry.space_group_name_H-M   'P 1'
#
loop_
_entity.id
_entity.type
_entity.pdbx_description
1 polymer ?
#
loop_
_entity_poly.entity_id
_entity_poly.type
_entity_poly.pdbx_seq_one_letter_code
_entity_poly.pdbx_strand_id
1 'polypeptide(L)'
;MGYYTQYVFTIEEGPEEQYRSMTREIDGILSCDDLSLYESVYAKWYDYEEDMERLSRAYPEITVRVNGDGEDSDDLWQDFWHNGKRFSERVRFADYKDIKDKLN
;
A
#
# COMPACT_ATOMS: atom_id res chain seq x y z
N MET A 1 3.14 17.57 -12.58
CA MET A 1 3.99 16.59 -11.92
C MET A 1 3.27 16.01 -10.74
N GLY A 2 3.38 14.74 -10.51
CA GLY A 2 2.76 14.08 -9.38
C GLY A 2 3.81 13.47 -8.48
N TYR A 3 3.34 13.00 -7.35
CA TYR A 3 4.16 12.32 -6.37
C TYR A 3 4.04 10.82 -6.59
N TYR A 4 5.14 10.16 -6.90
CA TYR A 4 5.18 8.71 -7.12
C TYR A 4 5.41 7.97 -5.82
N THR A 5 4.70 6.87 -5.66
CA THR A 5 4.91 5.96 -4.56
C THR A 5 5.03 4.55 -5.10
N GLN A 6 5.93 3.77 -4.54
CA GLN A 6 5.99 2.34 -4.83
C GLN A 6 5.07 1.63 -3.86
N TYR A 7 4.08 0.92 -4.40
CA TYR A 7 3.10 0.15 -3.62
C TYR A 7 3.42 -1.32 -3.73
N VAL A 8 3.51 -2.01 -2.60
CA VAL A 8 3.70 -3.45 -2.57
C VAL A 8 2.49 -4.07 -1.89
N PHE A 9 1.80 -4.95 -2.61
CA PHE A 9 0.59 -5.60 -2.13
C PHE A 9 0.89 -7.02 -1.66
N THR A 10 0.33 -7.39 -0.52
CA THR A 10 0.47 -8.74 0.04
C THR A 10 -0.87 -9.18 0.60
N ILE A 11 -1.33 -10.36 0.19
CA ILE A 11 -2.53 -10.94 0.79
C ILE A 11 -2.18 -11.50 2.16
N GLU A 12 -2.93 -11.07 3.18
CA GLU A 12 -2.79 -11.60 4.53
C GLU A 12 -3.80 -12.71 4.79
N GLU A 13 -5.04 -12.52 4.35
CA GLU A 13 -6.11 -13.49 4.51
C GLU A 13 -7.08 -13.43 3.35
N GLY A 14 -7.69 -14.57 3.03
CA GLY A 14 -8.77 -14.67 2.08
C GLY A 14 -8.43 -15.52 0.85
N PRO A 15 -9.45 -15.78 0.01
CA PRO A 15 -9.25 -16.60 -1.19
C PRO A 15 -8.36 -15.90 -2.22
N GLU A 16 -7.38 -16.63 -2.73
CA GLU A 16 -6.44 -16.09 -3.71
C GLU A 16 -7.12 -15.62 -4.99
N GLU A 17 -8.19 -16.32 -5.41
CA GLU A 17 -8.93 -15.94 -6.62
C GLU A 17 -9.55 -14.54 -6.49
N GLN A 18 -10.10 -14.23 -5.32
CA GLN A 18 -10.66 -12.91 -5.05
C GLN A 18 -9.56 -11.86 -5.02
N TYR A 19 -8.42 -12.21 -4.44
CA TYR A 19 -7.28 -11.30 -4.42
C TYR A 19 -6.80 -10.99 -5.84
N ARG A 20 -6.77 -11.98 -6.73
CA ARG A 20 -6.44 -11.76 -8.14
C ARG A 20 -7.40 -10.82 -8.82
N SER A 21 -8.69 -10.99 -8.55
CA SER A 21 -9.71 -10.10 -9.11
C SER A 21 -9.52 -8.67 -8.61
N MET A 22 -9.21 -8.53 -7.32
CA MET A 22 -8.95 -7.23 -6.72
C MET A 22 -7.72 -6.55 -7.35
N THR A 23 -6.63 -7.30 -7.56
CA THR A 23 -5.42 -6.73 -8.18
C THR A 23 -5.64 -6.35 -9.63
N ARG A 24 -6.50 -7.06 -10.35
CA ARG A 24 -6.87 -6.68 -11.72
C ARG A 24 -7.62 -5.35 -11.75
N GLU A 25 -8.46 -5.10 -10.77
CA GLU A 25 -9.14 -3.81 -10.68
C GLU A 25 -8.14 -2.69 -10.38
N ILE A 26 -7.14 -2.97 -9.55
CA ILE A 26 -6.07 -2.02 -9.29
C ILE A 26 -5.29 -1.72 -10.56
N ASP A 27 -4.97 -2.75 -11.36
CA ASP A 27 -4.33 -2.57 -12.67
C ASP A 27 -5.13 -1.62 -13.55
N GLY A 28 -6.45 -1.81 -13.59
CA GLY A 28 -7.32 -0.95 -14.36
C GLY A 28 -7.31 0.50 -13.88
N ILE A 29 -7.31 0.70 -12.58
CA ILE A 29 -7.27 2.04 -11.98
C ILE A 29 -5.95 2.74 -12.31
N LEU A 30 -4.84 2.03 -12.21
CA LEU A 30 -3.50 2.59 -12.39
C LEU A 30 -3.03 2.53 -13.84
N SER A 31 -3.80 1.92 -14.71
CA SER A 31 -3.42 1.69 -16.13
C SER A 31 -2.10 0.93 -16.25
N CYS A 32 -1.90 -0.04 -15.37
CA CYS A 32 -0.75 -0.94 -15.41
C CYS A 32 -1.08 -2.14 -16.27
N ASP A 33 -0.07 -2.67 -16.96
CA ASP A 33 -0.27 -3.81 -17.84
C ASP A 33 -0.14 -5.14 -17.13
N ASP A 34 0.56 -5.19 -16.02
CA ASP A 34 0.84 -6.46 -15.35
C ASP A 34 1.20 -6.26 -13.88
N LEU A 35 0.21 -6.19 -13.02
CA LEU A 35 0.43 -6.22 -11.58
C LEU A 35 0.25 -7.66 -11.11
N SER A 36 1.33 -8.35 -10.79
CA SER A 36 1.22 -9.69 -10.25
C SER A 36 0.90 -9.63 -8.75
N LEU A 37 0.52 -10.79 -8.20
CA LEU A 37 0.14 -10.91 -6.79
C LEU A 37 1.22 -10.47 -5.81
N TYR A 38 2.46 -10.49 -6.23
CA TYR A 38 3.61 -10.26 -5.36
C TYR A 38 4.48 -9.11 -5.83
N GLU A 39 4.05 -8.42 -6.85
CA GLU A 39 4.84 -7.34 -7.41
C GLU A 39 4.44 -5.99 -6.87
N SER A 40 5.38 -5.08 -6.97
CA SER A 40 5.16 -3.70 -6.63
C SER A 40 4.76 -2.90 -7.87
N VAL A 41 4.02 -1.84 -7.65
CA VAL A 41 3.70 -0.88 -8.70
C VAL A 41 4.19 0.49 -8.27
N TYR A 42 4.80 1.22 -9.21
CA TYR A 42 5.29 2.57 -8.99
C TYR A 42 4.35 3.52 -9.72
N ALA A 43 3.60 4.28 -8.97
CA ALA A 43 2.50 5.05 -9.56
C ALA A 43 2.16 6.31 -8.75
N LYS A 44 1.44 7.20 -9.42
CA LYS A 44 0.77 8.34 -8.81
C LYS A 44 -0.67 7.92 -8.56
N TRP A 45 -1.01 7.62 -7.34
CA TRP A 45 -2.36 7.14 -7.02
C TRP A 45 -3.03 8.12 -6.06
N TYR A 46 -3.65 9.15 -6.65
CA TYR A 46 -4.24 10.23 -5.88
C TYR A 46 -5.42 9.80 -5.04
N ASP A 47 -6.24 8.89 -5.55
CA ASP A 47 -7.45 8.43 -4.89
C ASP A 47 -7.24 7.09 -4.16
N TYR A 48 -6.02 6.82 -3.75
CA TYR A 48 -5.63 5.55 -3.12
C TYR A 48 -6.58 5.17 -1.98
N GLU A 49 -6.84 6.08 -1.06
CA GLU A 49 -7.65 5.77 0.11
C GLU A 49 -9.09 5.44 -0.25
N GLU A 50 -9.69 6.24 -1.12
CA GLU A 50 -11.07 6.02 -1.58
C GLU A 50 -11.17 4.72 -2.37
N ASP A 51 -10.22 4.48 -3.26
CA ASP A 51 -10.21 3.29 -4.09
C ASP A 51 -10.01 2.03 -3.24
N MET A 52 -9.09 2.04 -2.29
CA MET A 52 -8.86 0.90 -1.43
C MET A 52 -10.04 0.64 -0.49
N GLU A 53 -10.68 1.68 0.01
CA GLU A 53 -11.88 1.50 0.82
C GLU A 53 -12.97 0.80 0.02
N ARG A 54 -13.22 1.26 -1.20
CA ARG A 54 -14.22 0.67 -2.10
C ARG A 54 -13.86 -0.78 -2.46
N LEU A 55 -12.61 -1.02 -2.84
CA LEU A 55 -12.15 -2.35 -3.22
C LEU A 55 -12.22 -3.34 -2.06
N SER A 56 -11.81 -2.90 -0.88
CA SER A 56 -11.86 -3.79 0.29
C SER A 56 -13.29 -4.16 0.67
N ARG A 57 -14.24 -3.26 0.43
CA ARG A 57 -15.66 -3.58 0.63
C ARG A 57 -16.20 -4.53 -0.42
N ALA A 58 -15.70 -4.41 -1.66
CA ALA A 58 -16.14 -5.30 -2.74
C ALA A 58 -15.61 -6.73 -2.55
N TYR A 59 -14.51 -6.88 -1.82
CA TYR A 59 -13.89 -8.17 -1.54
C TYR A 59 -13.76 -8.36 -0.03
N PRO A 60 -14.88 -8.53 0.69
CA PRO A 60 -14.88 -8.48 2.17
C PRO A 60 -14.16 -9.63 2.85
N GLU A 61 -13.86 -10.71 2.12
CA GLU A 61 -13.11 -11.84 2.67
C GLU A 61 -11.59 -11.61 2.61
N ILE A 62 -11.15 -10.59 1.87
CA ILE A 62 -9.73 -10.32 1.67
C ILE A 62 -9.24 -9.34 2.73
N THR A 63 -8.12 -9.69 3.35
CA THR A 63 -7.31 -8.74 4.12
C THR A 63 -6.02 -8.55 3.35
N VAL A 64 -5.74 -7.32 2.96
CA VAL A 64 -4.56 -7.00 2.16
C VAL A 64 -3.67 -6.02 2.91
N ARG A 65 -2.37 -6.26 2.83
CA ARG A 65 -1.36 -5.34 3.33
C ARG A 65 -0.78 -4.56 2.15
N VAL A 66 -0.66 -3.26 2.32
CA VAL A 66 -0.06 -2.39 1.31
C VAL A 66 1.10 -1.66 1.96
N ASN A 67 2.30 -1.88 1.47
CA ASN A 67 3.47 -1.13 1.89
C ASN A 67 3.72 -0.04 0.87
N GLY A 68 3.92 1.18 1.35
CA GLY A 68 4.19 2.33 0.51
C GLY A 68 5.57 2.90 0.74
N ASP A 69 6.24 3.25 -0.35
CA ASP A 69 7.56 3.88 -0.34
C ASP A 69 7.48 5.08 -1.28
N GLY A 70 7.29 6.26 -0.71
CA GLY A 70 7.17 7.49 -1.47
C GLY A 70 8.50 8.02 -1.95
N GLU A 71 8.45 9.13 -2.68
CA GLU A 71 9.66 9.76 -3.22
C GLU A 71 10.55 10.33 -2.13
N ASP A 72 9.96 10.80 -1.04
CA ASP A 72 10.73 11.30 0.09
C ASP A 72 11.32 10.14 0.88
N SER A 73 12.53 10.27 1.35
CA SER A 73 13.27 9.19 1.99
C SER A 73 12.64 8.70 3.29
N ASP A 74 11.78 9.50 3.91
CA ASP A 74 11.10 9.14 5.16
C ASP A 74 9.62 8.81 4.97
N ASP A 75 9.15 8.76 3.72
CA ASP A 75 7.75 8.46 3.42
C ASP A 75 7.55 6.95 3.24
N LEU A 76 7.70 6.24 4.33
CA LEU A 76 7.47 4.79 4.39
C LEU A 76 6.28 4.52 5.30
N TRP A 77 5.33 3.72 4.79
CA TRP A 77 4.12 3.42 5.54
C TRP A 77 3.61 2.02 5.21
N GLN A 78 2.73 1.52 6.06
CA GLN A 78 2.11 0.22 5.90
C GLN A 78 0.63 0.33 6.28
N ASP A 79 -0.22 -0.13 5.38
CA ASP A 79 -1.66 -0.17 5.59
C ASP A 79 -2.16 -1.60 5.57
N PHE A 80 -3.16 -1.87 6.39
CA PHE A 80 -3.97 -3.09 6.29
C PHE A 80 -5.40 -2.67 5.96
N TRP A 81 -5.98 -3.32 4.98
CA TRP A 81 -7.35 -3.04 4.54
C TRP A 81 -8.20 -4.29 4.65
N HIS A 82 -9.38 -4.16 5.25
CA HIS A 82 -10.35 -5.23 5.38
C HIS A 82 -11.75 -4.65 5.46
N ASN A 83 -12.60 -5.01 4.49
CA ASN A 83 -14.02 -4.64 4.48
C ASN A 83 -14.26 -3.15 4.78
N GLY A 84 -13.53 -2.29 4.09
CA GLY A 84 -13.63 -0.83 4.22
C GLY A 84 -12.93 -0.24 5.42
N LYS A 85 -12.27 -1.05 6.22
CA LYS A 85 -11.52 -0.60 7.40
C LYS A 85 -10.04 -0.56 7.09
N ARG A 86 -9.38 0.45 7.65
CA ARG A 86 -7.96 0.67 7.45
C ARG A 86 -7.23 0.78 8.78
N PHE A 87 -6.10 0.09 8.89
CA PHE A 87 -5.11 0.33 9.93
C PHE A 87 -3.83 0.80 9.26
N SER A 88 -3.30 1.93 9.70
CA SER A 88 -2.16 2.56 9.02
C SER A 88 -1.07 2.92 10.02
N GLU A 89 0.17 2.61 9.65
CA GLU A 89 1.34 3.03 10.41
C GLU A 89 2.37 3.62 9.47
N ARG A 90 3.09 4.63 9.97
CA ARG A 90 4.23 5.19 9.27
C ARG A 90 5.50 4.77 9.96
N VAL A 91 6.50 4.41 9.15
CA VAL A 91 7.84 4.15 9.64
C VAL A 91 8.51 5.49 9.86
N ARG A 92 9.12 5.64 11.02
CA ARG A 92 9.88 6.84 11.35
C ARG A 92 11.34 6.50 11.56
N PHE A 93 12.20 7.19 10.84
CA PHE A 93 13.63 7.10 11.08
C PHE A 93 14.02 8.08 12.17
N ALA A 94 14.99 7.71 12.99
CA ALA A 94 15.47 8.59 14.02
C ALA A 94 16.17 9.80 13.40
N ASP A 95 15.94 10.98 13.97
CA ASP A 95 16.70 12.18 13.65
C ASP A 95 18.02 12.09 14.41
N TYR A 96 19.10 12.45 13.75
CA TYR A 96 20.42 12.45 14.38
C TYR A 96 20.43 13.25 15.69
N LYS A 97 19.72 14.37 15.74
CA LYS A 97 19.64 15.19 16.94
C LYS A 97 19.10 14.42 18.14
N ASP A 98 18.21 13.47 17.88
CA ASP A 98 17.58 12.70 18.95
C ASP A 98 18.44 11.53 19.43
N ILE A 99 19.34 11.07 18.59
CA ILE A 99 20.14 9.88 18.89
C ILE A 99 21.60 10.15 19.19
N LYS A 100 22.08 11.37 18.95
CA LYS A 100 23.52 11.64 19.08
C LYS A 100 24.08 11.34 20.46
N ASP A 101 23.26 11.54 21.51
CA ASP A 101 23.68 11.26 22.88
C ASP A 101 23.86 9.74 23.12
N LYS A 102 23.16 8.93 22.33
CA LYS A 102 23.27 7.46 22.43
C LYS A 102 24.51 6.93 21.73
N LEU A 103 25.11 7.73 20.87
CA LEU A 103 26.31 7.36 20.12
C LEU A 103 27.61 7.74 20.84
N ASN A 104 27.52 8.50 21.91
CA ASN A 104 28.68 8.92 22.68
C ASN A 104 29.05 7.91 23.76
#